data_6f4d8f0d862c62e685a7001721afe2fb
#
_entry.id   6f4d8f0d862c62e685a7001721afe2fb
#
_cell.length_a   1.000
_cell.length_b   1.000
_cell.length_c   1.000
_cell.angle_alpha   90.00
_cell.angle_beta   90.00
_cell.angle_gamma   90.00
#
_symmetry.space_group_name_H-M   'P 1'
#
loop_
_entity.id
_entity.type
_entity.pdbx_description
1 polymer ?
#
loop_
_entity_poly.entity_id
_entity_poly.type
_entity_poly.pdbx_seq_one_letter_code
_entity_poly.pdbx_strand_id
1 'polypeptide(L)'
;GSEMCIRDRLENEEKIREAHLEFRWKLPEDKVVLWLDSEKTYRIFENLIVNITKYAMPHTRVYIEMNERPDDVQIFMKNVSAGELNFNTEEITDRFVRGDSSRNTEGSGLGLAIAKSFAQLQHGNLNITTEADLFKAEIILPKLEMSKKKED
;
A
#
# COMPACT_ATOMS: atom_id res chain seq x y z
N GLY A 1 9.49 16.74 -2.53
CA GLY A 1 8.20 16.19 -2.86
C GLY A 1 7.48 16.97 -3.93
N SER A 2 6.49 16.36 -4.49
CA SER A 2 5.69 16.98 -5.51
C SER A 2 4.21 16.72 -5.25
N GLU A 3 3.39 17.55 -5.83
CA GLU A 3 1.95 17.39 -5.75
C GLU A 3 1.51 16.17 -6.55
N MET A 4 0.63 15.36 -5.98
CA MET A 4 0.14 14.17 -6.65
C MET A 4 -1.28 13.83 -6.23
N CYS A 5 -2.05 13.29 -7.15
CA CYS A 5 -3.38 12.79 -6.88
C CYS A 5 -3.27 11.29 -6.58
N ILE A 6 -3.64 10.91 -5.37
CA ILE A 6 -3.51 9.52 -4.93
C ILE A 6 -4.40 8.59 -5.75
N ARG A 7 -5.61 9.03 -6.06
CA ARG A 7 -6.53 8.22 -6.87
C ARG A 7 -5.91 7.86 -8.22
N ASP A 8 -5.36 8.87 -8.90
CA ASP A 8 -4.77 8.64 -10.22
C ASP A 8 -3.60 7.67 -10.12
N ARG A 9 -2.83 7.76 -9.06
CA ARG A 9 -1.70 6.87 -8.87
C ARG A 9 -2.14 5.42 -8.70
N LEU A 10 -3.19 5.20 -7.91
CA LEU A 10 -3.70 3.84 -7.65
C LEU A 10 -4.37 3.25 -8.89
N GLU A 11 -5.21 4.04 -9.58
CA GLU A 11 -5.99 3.54 -10.71
C GLU A 11 -5.14 3.22 -11.93
N ASN A 12 -3.95 3.77 -12.02
CA ASN A 12 -3.08 3.58 -13.18
C ASN A 12 -2.11 2.40 -13.05
N GLU A 13 -2.22 1.59 -12.01
CA GLU A 13 -1.38 0.43 -11.87
C GLU A 13 -1.76 -0.67 -12.87
N GLU A 14 -0.84 -1.00 -13.74
CA GLU A 14 -1.08 -2.01 -14.79
C GLU A 14 -1.39 -3.39 -14.21
N LYS A 15 -0.78 -3.72 -13.10
CA LYS A 15 -0.98 -5.03 -12.46
C LYS A 15 -2.43 -5.30 -12.10
N ILE A 16 -3.20 -4.25 -11.84
CA ILE A 16 -4.62 -4.40 -11.53
C ILE A 16 -5.37 -5.02 -12.71
N ARG A 17 -5.01 -4.62 -13.92
CA ARG A 17 -5.68 -5.11 -15.12
C ARG A 17 -5.34 -6.54 -15.47
N GLU A 18 -4.13 -6.96 -15.13
CA GLU A 18 -3.65 -8.31 -15.43
C GLU A 18 -4.12 -9.35 -14.43
N ALA A 19 -4.53 -8.90 -13.26
CA ALA A 19 -4.96 -9.81 -12.21
C ALA A 19 -6.37 -10.31 -12.47
N HIS A 20 -6.61 -11.59 -12.16
CA HIS A 20 -7.94 -12.18 -12.24
C HIS A 20 -8.69 -11.89 -10.93
N LEU A 21 -8.77 -10.60 -10.59
CA LEU A 21 -9.33 -10.10 -9.34
C LEU A 21 -10.33 -9.00 -9.64
N GLU A 22 -11.32 -8.90 -8.78
CA GLU A 22 -12.35 -7.88 -8.91
C GLU A 22 -12.09 -6.79 -7.89
N PHE A 23 -11.65 -5.63 -8.36
CA PHE A 23 -11.33 -4.50 -7.48
C PHE A 23 -12.60 -3.70 -7.18
N ARG A 24 -12.80 -3.44 -5.90
CA ARG A 24 -13.90 -2.61 -5.39
C ARG A 24 -13.29 -1.36 -4.78
N TRP A 25 -13.63 -0.22 -5.35
CA TRP A 25 -13.06 1.06 -4.94
C TRP A 25 -14.04 1.85 -4.10
N LYS A 26 -13.58 2.36 -2.98
CA LYS A 26 -14.34 3.29 -2.16
C LYS A 26 -13.44 4.49 -1.91
N LEU A 27 -13.57 5.48 -2.78
CA LEU A 27 -12.71 6.66 -2.80
C LEU A 27 -13.53 7.91 -2.53
N PRO A 28 -12.92 8.98 -1.97
CA PRO A 28 -13.62 10.25 -1.80
C PRO A 28 -14.07 10.81 -3.15
N GLU A 29 -15.17 11.56 -3.14
CA GLU A 29 -15.66 12.18 -4.36
C GLU A 29 -14.69 13.22 -4.90
N ASP A 30 -14.14 14.03 -4.01
CA ASP A 30 -13.16 15.04 -4.39
C ASP A 30 -11.78 14.44 -4.52
N LYS A 31 -10.96 15.02 -5.36
CA LYS A 31 -9.58 14.58 -5.50
C LYS A 31 -8.80 14.85 -4.23
N VAL A 32 -8.06 13.85 -3.80
CA VAL A 32 -7.15 13.98 -2.66
C VAL A 32 -5.75 14.21 -3.22
N VAL A 33 -5.24 15.40 -3.00
CA VAL A 33 -3.92 15.78 -3.50
C VAL A 33 -2.97 15.91 -2.33
N LEU A 34 -1.84 15.21 -2.42
CA LEU A 34 -0.83 15.23 -1.39
C LEU A 34 0.48 15.79 -1.94
N TRP A 35 1.25 16.41 -1.06
CA TRP A 35 2.57 16.95 -1.40
C TRP A 35 3.62 16.00 -0.85
N LEU A 36 3.96 14.98 -1.63
CA LEU A 36 4.84 13.90 -1.22
C LEU A 36 5.88 13.61 -2.29
N ASP A 37 6.83 12.74 -1.95
CA ASP A 37 7.74 12.21 -2.93
C ASP A 37 6.96 11.25 -3.83
N SER A 38 6.73 11.65 -5.07
CA SER A 38 5.88 10.88 -5.97
C SER A 38 6.47 9.52 -6.32
N GLU A 39 7.78 9.41 -6.42
CA GLU A 39 8.42 8.15 -6.76
C GLU A 39 8.35 7.14 -5.62
N LYS A 40 8.62 7.59 -4.39
CA LYS A 40 8.48 6.71 -3.22
C LYS A 40 7.04 6.28 -3.02
N THR A 41 6.10 7.19 -3.21
CA THR A 41 4.68 6.88 -3.06
C THR A 41 4.24 5.89 -4.13
N TYR A 42 4.69 6.07 -5.36
CA TYR A 42 4.43 5.11 -6.42
C TYR A 42 4.94 3.72 -6.03
N ARG A 43 6.14 3.63 -5.48
CA ARG A 43 6.71 2.36 -5.07
C ARG A 43 5.93 1.67 -3.96
N ILE A 44 5.39 2.46 -3.03
CA ILE A 44 4.53 1.90 -1.99
C ILE A 44 3.35 1.17 -2.63
N PHE A 45 2.63 1.86 -3.50
CA PHE A 45 1.44 1.26 -4.11
C PHE A 45 1.78 0.12 -5.06
N GLU A 46 2.83 0.27 -5.85
CA GLU A 46 3.26 -0.80 -6.74
C GLU A 46 3.57 -2.07 -5.96
N ASN A 47 4.33 -1.95 -4.89
CA ASN A 47 4.69 -3.11 -4.07
C ASN A 47 3.49 -3.78 -3.45
N LEU A 48 2.52 -2.99 -2.99
CA LEU A 48 1.31 -3.54 -2.39
C LEU A 48 0.42 -4.22 -3.43
N ILE A 49 0.26 -3.61 -4.59
CA ILE A 49 -0.53 -4.20 -5.67
C ILE A 49 0.12 -5.50 -6.16
N VAL A 50 1.43 -5.49 -6.34
CA VAL A 50 2.15 -6.72 -6.74
C VAL A 50 1.94 -7.82 -5.70
N ASN A 51 2.02 -7.47 -4.43
CA ASN A 51 1.79 -8.44 -3.37
C ASN A 51 0.38 -9.04 -3.45
N ILE A 52 -0.61 -8.20 -3.68
CA ILE A 52 -1.99 -8.64 -3.84
C ILE A 52 -2.11 -9.59 -5.04
N THR A 53 -1.57 -9.21 -6.17
CA THR A 53 -1.71 -10.04 -7.38
C THR A 53 -1.02 -11.39 -7.25
N LYS A 54 0.02 -11.47 -6.42
CA LYS A 54 0.73 -12.74 -6.22
C LYS A 54 0.02 -13.66 -5.24
N TYR A 55 -0.56 -13.12 -4.19
CA TYR A 55 -1.02 -13.94 -3.07
C TYR A 55 -2.52 -13.99 -2.88
N ALA A 56 -3.28 -13.14 -3.56
CA ALA A 56 -4.74 -13.19 -3.45
C ALA A 56 -5.30 -14.42 -4.16
N MET A 57 -6.38 -14.95 -3.60
CA MET A 57 -7.10 -16.04 -4.25
C MET A 57 -7.70 -15.52 -5.55
N PRO A 58 -7.47 -16.21 -6.69
CA PRO A 58 -8.03 -15.76 -7.97
C PRO A 58 -9.55 -15.68 -7.92
N HIS A 59 -10.09 -14.75 -8.67
CA HIS A 59 -11.53 -14.54 -8.81
C HIS A 59 -12.24 -14.10 -7.54
N THR A 60 -11.48 -13.48 -6.62
CA THR A 60 -12.04 -12.86 -5.43
C THR A 60 -11.97 -11.35 -5.54
N ARG A 61 -12.58 -10.68 -4.56
CA ARG A 61 -12.62 -9.23 -4.53
C ARG A 61 -11.45 -8.65 -3.75
N VAL A 62 -10.95 -7.52 -4.25
CA VAL A 62 -9.96 -6.73 -3.54
C VAL A 62 -10.61 -5.39 -3.23
N TYR A 63 -10.59 -5.00 -1.98
CA TYR A 63 -11.21 -3.75 -1.53
C TYR A 63 -10.15 -2.69 -1.32
N ILE A 64 -10.31 -1.57 -2.00
CA ILE A 64 -9.44 -0.41 -1.84
C ILE A 64 -10.30 0.72 -1.30
N GLU A 65 -10.00 1.16 -0.11
CA GLU A 65 -10.76 2.23 0.56
C GLU A 65 -9.82 3.36 0.92
N MET A 66 -10.23 4.59 0.63
CA MET A 66 -9.44 5.76 1.00
C MET A 66 -10.30 6.69 1.85
N ASN A 67 -9.73 7.09 2.98
CA ASN A 67 -10.38 8.02 3.90
C ASN A 67 -9.48 9.24 4.09
N GLU A 68 -10.00 10.40 3.72
CA GLU A 68 -9.29 11.64 3.94
C GLU A 68 -9.58 12.13 5.36
N ARG A 69 -8.53 12.40 6.12
CA ARG A 69 -8.63 12.89 7.49
C ARG A 69 -7.97 14.26 7.57
N PRO A 70 -8.16 15.00 8.69
CA PRO A 70 -7.60 16.36 8.77
C PRO A 70 -6.09 16.44 8.53
N ASP A 71 -5.33 15.52 9.08
CA ASP A 71 -3.87 15.58 8.99
C ASP A 71 -3.22 14.54 8.08
N ASP A 72 -4.00 13.60 7.59
CA ASP A 72 -3.44 12.53 6.77
C ASP A 72 -4.49 11.93 5.85
N VAL A 73 -4.04 10.95 5.09
CA VAL A 73 -4.91 10.12 4.27
C VAL A 73 -4.65 8.67 4.66
N GLN A 74 -5.73 7.95 4.89
CA GLN A 74 -5.66 6.54 5.26
C GLN A 74 -6.17 5.71 4.08
N ILE A 75 -5.39 4.74 3.66
CA ILE A 75 -5.75 3.87 2.54
C ILE A 75 -5.72 2.44 3.02
N PHE A 76 -6.82 1.73 2.85
CA PHE A 76 -6.88 0.30 3.13
C PHE A 76 -6.87 -0.49 1.84
N MET A 77 -6.12 -1.58 1.84
CA MET A 77 -6.13 -2.58 0.77
C MET A 77 -6.36 -3.93 1.41
N LYS A 78 -7.47 -4.56 1.06
CA LYS A 78 -7.89 -5.82 1.67
C LYS A 78 -8.08 -6.88 0.59
N ASN A 79 -7.51 -8.06 0.82
CA ASN A 79 -7.69 -9.18 -0.10
C ASN A 79 -7.76 -10.50 0.64
N VAL A 80 -8.40 -11.48 0.01
CA VAL A 80 -8.44 -12.83 0.52
C VAL A 80 -7.23 -13.58 0.00
N SER A 81 -6.44 -14.15 0.90
CA SER A 81 -5.23 -14.89 0.53
C SER A 81 -5.58 -16.26 -0.01
N ALA A 82 -4.82 -16.73 -1.00
CA ALA A 82 -4.97 -18.07 -1.54
C ALA A 82 -4.48 -19.13 -0.56
N GLY A 83 -3.61 -18.77 0.37
CA GLY A 83 -3.11 -19.69 1.38
C GLY A 83 -3.40 -19.19 2.77
N GLU A 84 -3.23 -20.03 3.75
CA GLU A 84 -3.44 -19.65 5.14
C GLU A 84 -2.42 -18.61 5.61
N LEU A 85 -2.93 -17.62 6.33
CA LEU A 85 -2.10 -16.59 6.93
C LEU A 85 -1.95 -16.93 8.40
N ASN A 86 -0.93 -17.70 8.73
CA ASN A 86 -0.74 -18.23 10.08
C ASN A 86 0.54 -17.76 10.74
N PHE A 87 1.03 -16.61 10.36
CA PHE A 87 2.21 -16.04 10.99
C PHE A 87 1.96 -14.60 11.40
N ASN A 88 2.79 -14.12 12.31
CA ASN A 88 2.70 -12.76 12.81
C ASN A 88 3.08 -11.77 11.71
N THR A 89 2.24 -10.76 11.51
CA THR A 89 2.48 -9.78 10.45
C THR A 89 3.74 -8.95 10.67
N GLU A 90 4.10 -8.70 11.92
CA GLU A 90 5.35 -7.99 12.21
C GLU A 90 6.54 -8.84 11.81
N GLU A 91 6.47 -10.14 12.02
CA GLU A 91 7.53 -11.04 11.62
C GLU A 91 7.72 -11.07 10.12
N ILE A 92 6.63 -10.95 9.36
CA ILE A 92 6.73 -10.93 7.90
C ILE A 92 7.60 -9.77 7.45
N THR A 93 7.25 -8.56 7.89
CA THR A 93 7.99 -7.37 7.48
C THR A 93 9.42 -7.38 8.02
N ASP A 94 9.61 -7.83 9.26
CA ASP A 94 10.93 -7.88 9.85
C ASP A 94 11.85 -8.88 9.15
N ARG A 95 11.34 -10.04 8.82
CA ARG A 95 12.12 -11.04 8.09
C ARG A 95 12.61 -10.49 6.76
N PHE A 96 11.75 -9.77 6.07
CA PHE A 96 12.10 -9.21 4.78
C PHE A 96 13.12 -8.10 4.90
N VAL A 97 13.00 -7.28 5.94
CA VAL A 97 13.96 -6.22 6.20
C VAL A 97 15.35 -6.80 6.45
N ARG A 98 15.43 -7.96 7.13
CA ARG A 98 16.70 -8.60 7.39
C ARG A 98 17.30 -9.34 6.19
N GLY A 99 16.53 -9.42 5.11
CA GLY A 99 17.01 -10.07 3.91
C GLY A 99 16.98 -11.58 3.94
N ASP A 100 16.23 -12.16 4.86
CA ASP A 100 16.12 -13.62 4.97
C ASP A 100 15.59 -14.26 3.70
N SER A 101 14.83 -13.50 2.92
CA SER A 101 14.21 -13.98 1.70
C SER A 101 14.93 -13.49 0.45
N SER A 102 16.13 -12.98 0.60
CA SER A 102 16.84 -12.35 -0.51
C SER A 102 17.13 -13.28 -1.68
N ARG A 103 17.12 -14.58 -1.44
CA ARG A 103 17.44 -15.55 -2.48
C ARG A 103 16.32 -15.75 -3.49
N ASN A 104 15.12 -15.38 -3.15
CA ASN A 104 13.98 -15.56 -4.02
C ASN A 104 13.27 -14.22 -4.18
N THR A 105 13.66 -13.50 -5.21
CA THR A 105 13.17 -12.15 -5.40
C THR A 105 11.67 -12.08 -5.66
N GLU A 106 11.09 -13.09 -6.27
CA GLU A 106 9.66 -13.03 -6.58
C GLU A 106 8.75 -13.32 -5.40
N GLY A 107 9.12 -14.23 -4.55
CA GLY A 107 8.29 -14.57 -3.39
C GLY A 107 8.87 -14.04 -2.10
N SER A 108 9.81 -13.13 -2.17
CA SER A 108 10.58 -12.73 -1.00
C SER A 108 9.85 -11.85 -0.02
N GLY A 109 8.83 -11.11 -0.48
CA GLY A 109 8.16 -10.15 0.39
C GLY A 109 8.98 -8.90 0.67
N LEU A 110 10.12 -8.74 0.00
CA LEU A 110 10.89 -7.51 0.12
C LEU A 110 10.05 -6.29 -0.20
N GLY A 111 9.05 -6.47 -1.08
CA GLY A 111 8.14 -5.38 -1.44
C GLY A 111 7.42 -4.78 -0.26
N LEU A 112 6.98 -5.61 0.70
CA LEU A 112 6.29 -5.09 1.89
C LEU A 112 7.25 -4.29 2.76
N ALA A 113 8.48 -4.77 2.92
CA ALA A 113 9.49 -4.06 3.69
C ALA A 113 9.85 -2.72 3.03
N ILE A 114 9.99 -2.72 1.72
CA ILE A 114 10.27 -1.50 0.97
C ILE A 114 9.11 -0.52 1.10
N ALA A 115 7.88 -1.00 0.95
CA ALA A 115 6.70 -0.15 1.08
C ALA A 115 6.64 0.50 2.46
N LYS A 116 6.87 -0.29 3.51
CA LYS A 116 6.87 0.24 4.87
C LYS A 116 7.97 1.28 5.06
N SER A 117 9.15 0.99 4.58
CA SER A 117 10.29 1.90 4.68
C SER A 117 9.99 3.23 3.99
N PHE A 118 9.44 3.18 2.79
CA PHE A 118 9.12 4.39 2.04
C PHE A 118 7.98 5.20 2.66
N ALA A 119 7.02 4.51 3.29
CA ALA A 119 5.98 5.21 4.03
C ALA A 119 6.59 5.94 5.23
N GLN A 120 7.44 5.27 5.99
CA GLN A 120 8.07 5.86 7.17
C GLN A 120 9.01 7.01 6.82
N LEU A 121 9.71 6.92 5.70
CA LEU A 121 10.56 8.00 5.23
C LEU A 121 9.78 9.28 4.92
N GLN A 122 8.49 9.14 4.66
CA GLN A 122 7.63 10.27 4.39
C GLN A 122 6.77 10.63 5.59
N HIS A 123 7.15 10.15 6.78
CA HIS A 123 6.44 10.41 8.03
C HIS A 123 5.05 9.77 8.09
N GLY A 124 4.81 8.81 7.23
CA GLY A 124 3.61 7.99 7.26
C GLY A 124 3.89 6.63 7.89
N ASN A 125 3.05 5.67 7.59
CA ASN A 125 3.27 4.32 8.08
C ASN A 125 2.52 3.31 7.22
N LEU A 126 2.90 2.05 7.35
CA LEU A 126 2.22 0.93 6.74
C LEU A 126 2.02 -0.11 7.83
N ASN A 127 0.77 -0.46 8.07
CA ASN A 127 0.41 -1.48 9.06
C ASN A 127 -0.26 -2.64 8.35
N ILE A 128 0.21 -3.85 8.64
CA ILE A 128 -0.35 -5.05 8.05
C ILE A 128 -1.01 -5.87 9.15
N THR A 129 -2.25 -6.27 8.91
CA THR A 129 -2.98 -7.14 9.83
C THR A 129 -3.59 -8.28 9.04
N THR A 130 -3.79 -9.40 9.72
CA THR A 130 -4.43 -10.56 9.13
C THR A 130 -5.53 -11.06 10.05
N GLU A 131 -6.58 -11.59 9.44
CA GLU A 131 -7.66 -12.24 10.18
C GLU A 131 -8.14 -13.39 9.30
N ALA A 132 -7.93 -14.63 9.78
CA ALA A 132 -8.15 -15.82 8.97
C ALA A 132 -7.38 -15.66 7.64
N ASP A 133 -8.04 -15.74 6.50
CA ASP A 133 -7.41 -15.59 5.19
C ASP A 133 -7.46 -14.15 4.67
N LEU A 134 -7.93 -13.23 5.48
CA LEU A 134 -8.01 -11.83 5.08
C LEU A 134 -6.69 -11.13 5.39
N PHE A 135 -6.11 -10.56 4.35
CA PHE A 135 -4.89 -9.75 4.45
C PHE A 135 -5.29 -8.29 4.29
N LYS A 136 -4.89 -7.45 5.24
CA LYS A 136 -5.22 -6.04 5.21
C LYS A 136 -3.98 -5.19 5.38
N ALA A 137 -3.76 -4.28 4.44
CA ALA A 137 -2.71 -3.28 4.53
C ALA A 137 -3.36 -1.91 4.76
N GLU A 138 -2.84 -1.18 5.74
CA GLU A 138 -3.26 0.18 6.00
C GLU A 138 -2.08 1.10 5.75
N ILE A 139 -2.23 2.02 4.81
CA ILE A 139 -1.21 3.01 4.50
C ILE A 139 -1.68 4.35 5.05
N ILE A 140 -0.82 5.02 5.79
CA ILE A 140 -1.10 6.36 6.30
C ILE A 140 -0.07 7.30 5.70
N LEU A 141 -0.52 8.31 4.98
CA LEU A 141 0.34 9.31 4.38
C LEU A 141 -0.05 10.69 4.89
N PRO A 142 0.91 11.48 5.38
CA PRO A 142 0.60 12.78 5.96
C PRO A 142 0.24 13.79 4.89
N LYS A 143 -0.59 14.74 5.28
CA LYS A 143 -0.83 15.93 4.46
C LYS A 143 0.25 16.92 4.80
N LEU A 144 1.34 16.89 4.01
CA LEU A 144 2.40 17.87 4.18
C LEU A 144 1.86 19.23 3.78
N GLU A 145 2.00 20.16 4.68
CA GLU A 145 1.38 21.45 4.51
C GLU A 145 2.10 22.32 3.49
N MET A 146 1.45 22.54 2.35
CA MET A 146 1.94 23.52 1.39
C MET A 146 2.02 24.90 2.03
N SER A 147 1.13 25.18 2.98
CA SER A 147 1.13 26.44 3.71
C SER A 147 2.42 26.65 4.49
N LYS A 148 2.97 25.60 5.10
CA LYS A 148 4.26 25.69 5.78
C LYS A 148 5.37 26.00 4.83
N LYS A 149 5.36 25.44 3.65
CA LYS A 149 6.36 25.72 2.62
C LYS A 149 6.29 27.16 2.15
N LYS A 150 5.09 27.71 2.10
CA LYS A 150 4.92 29.09 1.65
C LYS A 150 5.33 30.09 2.71
N GLU A 151 5.23 29.73 3.97
CA GLU A 151 5.61 30.59 5.08
C GLU A 151 7.11 30.60 5.30
N ASP A 152 7.79 29.56 4.86
CA ASP A 152 9.23 29.45 4.95
C ASP A 152 9.89 30.06 3.72
#